data_d9994a7e0fd5132efad591d28042dcac
#
_entry.id   d9994a7e0fd5132efad591d28042dcac
#
_cell.length_a   1.000
_cell.length_b   1.000
_cell.length_c   1.000
_cell.angle_alpha   90.00
_cell.angle_beta   90.00
_cell.angle_gamma   90.00
#
_symmetry.space_group_name_H-M   'P 1'
#
loop_
_entity.id
_entity.type
_entity.pdbx_description
1 polymer ?
#
loop_
_entity_poly.entity_id
_entity_poly.type
_entity_poly.pdbx_seq_one_letter_code
_entity_poly.pdbx_strand_id
1 'polypeptide(L)'
;TFTEGSQAIVIPANLEYTRPQITANNYIDQHVHEKLHKLRIIPSELSSDEIFVRRVFLDIAGLLPTEEELIAFMNSKDPKKRSILIDELLERKDFTELWVMKWAELLQIRTTGNNANDVTYKAALLWYNWLRDQIAENRPFNEIVEEMLSSRGGTHDVPTTNYYKAESDVKKLTENVAQVFMGTRIQCAQCHNHPFDRWTMDDYFGFASFFTQVKRKQGEDPMEQIIYDGSGSIKNPVTGKDAEPKFLGGEKIDVKNQTRRQAVAKWLTAPGNP
;
A
#
# COMPACT_ATOMS: atom_id res chain seq x y z
N THR A 1 1.13 13.28 -26.42
CA THR A 1 0.45 12.32 -27.33
C THR A 1 -0.32 11.37 -26.45
N PHE A 2 -1.63 11.47 -26.45
CA PHE A 2 -2.48 10.51 -25.73
C PHE A 2 -2.59 9.26 -26.59
N THR A 3 -2.26 8.11 -26.02
CA THR A 3 -2.52 6.83 -26.66
C THR A 3 -3.93 6.40 -26.26
N GLU A 4 -4.88 6.41 -27.18
CA GLU A 4 -6.16 5.74 -26.98
C GLU A 4 -5.94 4.23 -27.07
N GLY A 5 -6.14 3.53 -25.95
CA GLY A 5 -6.12 2.08 -25.95
C GLY A 5 -7.47 1.54 -26.41
N SER A 6 -7.50 0.77 -27.51
CA SER A 6 -8.67 -0.02 -27.88
C SER A 6 -8.60 -1.38 -27.19
N GLN A 7 -9.72 -1.83 -26.58
CA GLN A 7 -9.85 -3.19 -26.05
C GLN A 7 -10.65 -4.05 -27.04
N ALA A 8 -10.07 -5.17 -27.46
CA ALA A 8 -10.76 -6.18 -28.23
C ALA A 8 -10.94 -7.44 -27.38
N ILE A 9 -12.16 -8.01 -27.39
CA ILE A 9 -12.47 -9.28 -26.76
C ILE A 9 -12.76 -10.28 -27.86
N VAL A 10 -11.95 -11.33 -27.97
CA VAL A 10 -12.20 -12.43 -28.90
C VAL A 10 -13.09 -13.45 -28.20
N ILE A 11 -14.30 -13.65 -28.72
CA ILE A 11 -15.27 -14.61 -28.21
C ILE A 11 -15.33 -15.78 -29.19
N PRO A 12 -15.14 -17.06 -28.74
CA PRO A 12 -15.31 -18.22 -29.60
C PRO A 12 -16.72 -18.28 -30.21
N ALA A 13 -16.83 -18.42 -31.53
CA ALA A 13 -18.09 -18.37 -32.25
C ALA A 13 -19.06 -19.51 -31.86
N ASN A 14 -18.54 -20.66 -31.46
CA ASN A 14 -19.30 -21.88 -31.21
C ASN A 14 -19.63 -22.13 -29.73
N LEU A 15 -19.48 -21.15 -28.87
CA LEU A 15 -19.75 -21.32 -27.44
C LEU A 15 -21.21 -20.93 -27.14
N GLU A 16 -22.06 -21.90 -26.83
CA GLU A 16 -23.34 -21.64 -26.20
C GLU A 16 -23.07 -21.08 -24.81
N TYR A 17 -23.51 -19.85 -24.56
CA TYR A 17 -23.36 -19.20 -23.29
C TYR A 17 -24.69 -18.69 -22.76
N THR A 18 -25.09 -19.18 -21.61
CA THR A 18 -26.16 -18.60 -20.83
C THR A 18 -25.60 -17.94 -19.60
N ARG A 19 -25.93 -16.67 -19.37
CA ARG A 19 -25.45 -15.93 -18.19
C ARG A 19 -25.95 -16.65 -16.92
N PRO A 20 -25.02 -17.18 -16.07
CA PRO A 20 -25.43 -17.80 -14.81
C PRO A 20 -25.95 -16.73 -13.85
N GLN A 21 -27.00 -17.08 -13.10
CA GLN A 21 -27.49 -16.25 -12.01
C GLN A 21 -26.71 -16.57 -10.74
N ILE A 22 -25.73 -15.69 -10.40
CA ILE A 22 -24.86 -15.84 -9.23
C ILE A 22 -25.11 -14.66 -8.32
N THR A 23 -25.38 -14.95 -7.05
CA THR A 23 -25.55 -13.92 -6.03
C THR A 23 -24.20 -13.29 -5.71
N ALA A 24 -24.12 -11.97 -5.80
CA ALA A 24 -22.94 -11.21 -5.37
C ALA A 24 -22.99 -10.97 -3.86
N ASN A 25 -21.92 -11.29 -3.14
CA ASN A 25 -21.83 -11.03 -1.70
C ASN A 25 -21.41 -9.58 -1.42
N ASN A 26 -20.69 -8.96 -2.36
CA ASN A 26 -20.20 -7.59 -2.25
C ASN A 26 -20.01 -6.97 -3.65
N TYR A 27 -19.55 -5.71 -3.69
CA TYR A 27 -19.32 -4.97 -4.94
C TYR A 27 -18.22 -5.57 -5.80
N ILE A 28 -17.21 -6.24 -5.21
CA ILE A 28 -16.13 -6.90 -5.94
C ILE A 28 -16.70 -8.03 -6.79
N ASP A 29 -17.58 -8.86 -6.20
CA ASP A 29 -18.26 -9.94 -6.92
C ASP A 29 -19.06 -9.40 -8.11
N GLN A 30 -19.72 -8.24 -7.96
CA GLN A 30 -20.46 -7.61 -9.07
C GLN A 30 -19.52 -7.32 -10.25
N HIS A 31 -18.36 -6.70 -10.01
CA HIS A 31 -17.37 -6.41 -11.05
C HIS A 31 -16.76 -7.67 -11.65
N VAL A 32 -16.46 -8.66 -10.82
CA VAL A 32 -15.95 -9.97 -11.28
C VAL A 32 -16.97 -10.67 -12.16
N HIS A 33 -18.23 -10.77 -11.74
CA HIS A 33 -19.31 -11.41 -12.51
C HIS A 33 -19.56 -10.69 -13.84
N GLU A 34 -19.55 -9.36 -13.87
CA GLU A 34 -19.63 -8.59 -15.11
C GLU A 34 -18.45 -8.86 -16.05
N LYS A 35 -17.23 -8.96 -15.52
CA LYS A 35 -16.05 -9.30 -16.33
C LYS A 35 -16.16 -10.72 -16.90
N LEU A 36 -16.53 -11.70 -16.08
CA LEU A 36 -16.74 -13.08 -16.51
C LEU A 36 -17.84 -13.18 -17.57
N HIS A 37 -18.94 -12.44 -17.40
CA HIS A 37 -20.01 -12.35 -18.40
C HIS A 37 -19.51 -11.80 -19.73
N LYS A 38 -18.76 -10.68 -19.72
CA LYS A 38 -18.16 -10.11 -20.94
C LYS A 38 -17.25 -11.10 -21.66
N LEU A 39 -16.55 -11.93 -20.91
CA LEU A 39 -15.65 -12.96 -21.44
C LEU A 39 -16.36 -14.28 -21.77
N ARG A 40 -17.66 -14.42 -21.49
CA ARG A 40 -18.44 -15.65 -21.59
C ARG A 40 -17.82 -16.83 -20.82
N ILE A 41 -17.26 -16.54 -19.65
CA ILE A 41 -16.70 -17.56 -18.75
C ILE A 41 -17.74 -17.91 -17.70
N ILE A 42 -18.03 -19.20 -17.59
CA ILE A 42 -18.88 -19.77 -16.54
C ILE A 42 -17.97 -20.06 -15.34
N PRO A 43 -18.23 -19.48 -14.15
CA PRO A 43 -17.49 -19.82 -12.95
C PRO A 43 -17.66 -21.31 -12.61
N SER A 44 -16.66 -21.89 -11.98
CA SER A 44 -16.75 -23.24 -11.43
C SER A 44 -17.71 -23.28 -10.25
N GLU A 45 -18.18 -24.49 -9.90
CA GLU A 45 -18.91 -24.73 -8.67
C GLU A 45 -18.10 -24.32 -7.44
N LEU A 46 -18.78 -24.15 -6.32
CA LEU A 46 -18.11 -23.90 -5.04
C LEU A 46 -17.12 -25.02 -4.71
N SER A 47 -15.97 -24.64 -4.17
CA SER A 47 -14.95 -25.60 -3.75
C SER A 47 -15.50 -26.55 -2.68
N SER A 48 -15.00 -27.80 -2.67
CA SER A 48 -15.28 -28.72 -1.55
C SER A 48 -14.73 -28.17 -0.23
N ASP A 49 -15.17 -28.75 0.87
CA ASP A 49 -14.75 -28.32 2.21
C ASP A 49 -13.25 -28.53 2.45
N GLU A 50 -12.67 -29.60 1.90
CA GLU A 50 -11.22 -29.87 1.99
C GLU A 50 -10.40 -28.79 1.26
N ILE A 51 -10.85 -28.40 0.09
CA ILE A 51 -10.20 -27.32 -0.69
C ILE A 51 -10.40 -25.99 0.02
N PHE A 52 -11.62 -25.72 0.52
CA PHE A 52 -11.94 -24.48 1.21
C PHE A 52 -11.08 -24.28 2.46
N VAL A 53 -11.04 -25.27 3.38
CA VAL A 53 -10.30 -25.15 4.64
C VAL A 53 -8.82 -24.91 4.38
N ARG A 54 -8.22 -25.65 3.44
CA ARG A 54 -6.81 -25.44 3.08
C ARG A 54 -6.56 -24.03 2.56
N ARG A 55 -7.42 -23.53 1.67
CA ARG A 55 -7.24 -22.20 1.05
C ARG A 55 -7.43 -21.08 2.06
N VAL A 56 -8.49 -21.14 2.87
CA VAL A 56 -8.79 -20.08 3.82
C VAL A 56 -7.71 -19.93 4.88
N PHE A 57 -7.11 -21.04 5.35
CA PHE A 57 -5.96 -20.98 6.26
C PHE A 57 -4.75 -20.32 5.61
N LEU A 58 -4.41 -20.69 4.37
CA LEU A 58 -3.29 -20.09 3.64
C LEU A 58 -3.52 -18.62 3.35
N ASP A 59 -4.72 -18.24 2.95
CA ASP A 59 -5.05 -16.88 2.53
C ASP A 59 -5.12 -15.91 3.72
N ILE A 60 -5.64 -16.37 4.88
CA ILE A 60 -5.83 -15.52 6.06
C ILE A 60 -4.65 -15.61 7.03
N ALA A 61 -4.19 -16.82 7.35
CA ALA A 61 -3.17 -17.05 8.37
C ALA A 61 -1.77 -17.36 7.80
N GLY A 62 -1.65 -17.66 6.50
CA GLY A 62 -0.38 -18.03 5.88
C GLY A 62 0.13 -19.42 6.26
N LEU A 63 -0.67 -20.22 6.95
CA LEU A 63 -0.34 -21.52 7.48
C LEU A 63 -1.32 -22.58 6.95
N LEU A 64 -0.98 -23.85 7.10
CA LEU A 64 -1.93 -24.95 6.92
C LEU A 64 -2.69 -25.19 8.22
N PRO A 65 -3.93 -25.72 8.17
CA PRO A 65 -4.61 -26.18 9.37
C PRO A 65 -3.82 -27.31 10.04
N THR A 66 -3.91 -27.42 11.36
CA THR A 66 -3.47 -28.61 12.06
C THR A 66 -4.43 -29.79 11.75
N GLU A 67 -4.00 -31.01 12.07
CA GLU A 67 -4.86 -32.19 11.91
C GLU A 67 -6.17 -32.07 12.68
N GLU A 68 -6.10 -31.56 13.91
CA GLU A 68 -7.25 -31.37 14.78
C GLU A 68 -8.22 -30.32 14.22
N GLU A 69 -7.72 -29.20 13.73
CA GLU A 69 -8.51 -28.14 13.12
C GLU A 69 -9.22 -28.65 11.85
N LEU A 70 -8.50 -29.39 11.01
CA LEU A 70 -9.05 -30.00 9.81
C LEU A 70 -10.18 -30.98 10.16
N ILE A 71 -9.96 -31.91 11.08
CA ILE A 71 -10.92 -32.91 11.51
C ILE A 71 -12.16 -32.23 12.13
N ALA A 72 -11.97 -31.23 12.99
CA ALA A 72 -13.06 -30.47 13.60
C ALA A 72 -13.94 -29.79 12.54
N PHE A 73 -13.31 -29.10 11.58
CA PHE A 73 -14.03 -28.45 10.48
C PHE A 73 -14.80 -29.44 9.60
N MET A 74 -14.16 -30.56 9.22
CA MET A 74 -14.78 -31.58 8.36
C MET A 74 -15.98 -32.25 9.03
N ASN A 75 -15.92 -32.50 10.34
CA ASN A 75 -17.00 -33.12 11.10
C ASN A 75 -18.14 -32.18 11.45
N SER A 76 -17.93 -30.86 11.38
CA SER A 76 -18.95 -29.86 11.68
C SER A 76 -20.14 -29.96 10.68
N LYS A 77 -21.37 -30.02 11.24
CA LYS A 77 -22.62 -29.99 10.49
C LYS A 77 -23.24 -28.60 10.42
N ASP A 78 -22.58 -27.58 11.00
CA ASP A 78 -23.08 -26.21 11.00
C ASP A 78 -23.09 -25.66 9.56
N PRO A 79 -24.24 -25.17 9.06
CA PRO A 79 -24.31 -24.58 7.72
C PRO A 79 -23.49 -23.30 7.57
N LYS A 80 -23.10 -22.65 8.70
CA LYS A 80 -22.26 -21.45 8.75
C LYS A 80 -20.79 -21.76 9.04
N LYS A 81 -20.36 -23.02 9.09
CA LYS A 81 -19.00 -23.40 9.47
C LYS A 81 -17.91 -22.68 8.69
N ARG A 82 -18.15 -22.34 7.41
CA ARG A 82 -17.17 -21.59 6.59
C ARG A 82 -17.01 -20.14 7.06
N SER A 83 -18.11 -19.43 7.34
CA SER A 83 -18.01 -18.06 7.85
C SER A 83 -17.45 -18.01 9.28
N ILE A 84 -17.85 -18.95 10.13
CA ILE A 84 -17.30 -19.08 11.48
C ILE A 84 -15.78 -19.26 11.43
N LEU A 85 -15.29 -20.16 10.59
CA LEU A 85 -13.86 -20.39 10.44
C LEU A 85 -13.13 -19.13 9.93
N ILE A 86 -13.72 -18.37 9.00
CA ILE A 86 -13.14 -17.10 8.54
C ILE A 86 -12.99 -16.11 9.71
N ASP A 87 -14.08 -15.94 10.51
CA ASP A 87 -14.08 -15.02 11.65
C ASP A 87 -13.03 -15.44 12.69
N GLU A 88 -12.93 -16.74 13.02
CA GLU A 88 -11.93 -17.29 13.94
C GLU A 88 -10.50 -17.06 13.44
N LEU A 89 -10.23 -17.23 12.14
CA LEU A 89 -8.90 -17.02 11.57
C LEU A 89 -8.49 -15.54 11.55
N LEU A 90 -9.43 -14.63 11.36
CA LEU A 90 -9.19 -13.18 11.39
C LEU A 90 -8.79 -12.68 12.79
N GLU A 91 -9.24 -13.35 13.86
CA GLU A 91 -8.88 -13.04 15.25
C GLU A 91 -7.53 -13.66 15.68
N ARG A 92 -6.94 -14.50 14.85
CA ARG A 92 -5.69 -15.19 15.19
C ARG A 92 -4.47 -14.27 15.09
N LYS A 93 -3.50 -14.53 15.97
CA LYS A 93 -2.18 -13.90 15.89
C LYS A 93 -1.49 -14.15 14.53
N ASP A 94 -1.69 -15.32 13.95
CA ASP A 94 -1.12 -15.69 12.65
C ASP A 94 -1.58 -14.76 11.52
N PHE A 95 -2.82 -14.27 11.55
CA PHE A 95 -3.33 -13.24 10.65
C PHE A 95 -2.48 -11.97 10.77
N THR A 96 -2.31 -11.48 11.99
CA THR A 96 -1.48 -10.29 12.24
C THR A 96 -0.06 -10.47 11.71
N GLU A 97 0.60 -11.57 12.04
CA GLU A 97 1.99 -11.83 11.63
C GLU A 97 2.13 -11.90 10.09
N LEU A 98 1.18 -12.54 9.40
CA LEU A 98 1.16 -12.60 7.93
C LEU A 98 1.05 -11.20 7.32
N TRP A 99 0.13 -10.39 7.81
CA TRP A 99 -0.12 -9.07 7.23
C TRP A 99 0.96 -8.05 7.60
N VAL A 100 1.51 -8.13 8.81
CA VAL A 100 2.69 -7.34 9.18
C VAL A 100 3.86 -7.65 8.26
N MET A 101 4.13 -8.92 7.97
CA MET A 101 5.20 -9.32 7.05
C MET A 101 4.99 -8.71 5.66
N LYS A 102 3.78 -8.79 5.10
CA LYS A 102 3.46 -8.22 3.78
C LYS A 102 3.63 -6.69 3.74
N TRP A 103 3.14 -6.00 4.76
CA TRP A 103 3.27 -4.55 4.83
C TRP A 103 4.71 -4.11 5.15
N ALA A 104 5.44 -4.85 5.98
CA ALA A 104 6.84 -4.59 6.26
C ALA A 104 7.70 -4.66 4.98
N GLU A 105 7.40 -5.60 4.07
CA GLU A 105 8.07 -5.68 2.78
C GLU A 105 7.76 -4.47 1.90
N LEU A 106 6.49 -4.08 1.77
CA LEU A 106 6.07 -2.91 0.99
C LEU A 106 6.67 -1.60 1.53
N LEU A 107 6.71 -1.44 2.84
CA LEU A 107 7.28 -0.28 3.53
C LEU A 107 8.81 -0.36 3.64
N GLN A 108 9.43 -1.45 3.19
CA GLN A 108 10.86 -1.69 3.28
C GLN A 108 11.42 -1.67 4.73
N ILE A 109 10.65 -2.21 5.67
CA ILE A 109 11.06 -2.34 7.08
C ILE A 109 12.14 -3.41 7.18
N ARG A 110 13.40 -3.01 7.07
CA ARG A 110 14.56 -3.90 7.12
C ARG A 110 15.79 -3.16 7.61
N THR A 111 16.72 -3.90 8.16
CA THR A 111 18.05 -3.39 8.47
C THR A 111 18.80 -3.11 7.17
N THR A 112 19.36 -1.91 7.01
CA THR A 112 20.16 -1.53 5.84
C THR A 112 21.66 -1.51 6.13
N GLY A 113 22.05 -1.45 7.40
CA GLY A 113 23.42 -1.46 7.88
C GLY A 113 23.53 -1.07 9.35
N ASN A 114 24.74 -0.77 9.78
CA ASN A 114 25.08 -0.45 11.18
C ASN A 114 25.68 0.95 11.36
N ASN A 115 25.53 1.83 10.37
CA ASN A 115 25.99 3.22 10.47
C ASN A 115 24.86 4.14 10.92
N ALA A 116 25.20 5.36 11.33
CA ALA A 116 24.23 6.36 11.77
C ALA A 116 23.16 6.70 10.71
N ASN A 117 23.49 6.57 9.42
CA ASN A 117 22.57 6.83 8.31
C ASN A 117 21.73 5.61 7.92
N ASP A 118 22.07 4.43 8.42
CA ASP A 118 21.36 3.19 8.12
C ASP A 118 20.18 2.98 9.06
N VAL A 119 19.17 2.27 8.60
CA VAL A 119 18.16 1.68 9.48
C VAL A 119 18.81 0.52 10.22
N THR A 120 19.16 0.74 11.48
CA THR A 120 19.79 -0.28 12.34
C THR A 120 18.76 -1.35 12.73
N TYR A 121 19.23 -2.48 13.28
CA TYR A 121 18.35 -3.53 13.78
C TYR A 121 17.34 -3.01 14.81
N LYS A 122 17.80 -2.19 15.78
CA LYS A 122 16.91 -1.56 16.78
C LYS A 122 15.83 -0.71 16.12
N ALA A 123 16.20 0.14 15.17
CA ALA A 123 15.27 1.03 14.47
C ALA A 123 14.24 0.22 13.63
N ALA A 124 14.70 -0.81 12.91
CA ALA A 124 13.82 -1.71 12.15
C ALA A 124 12.86 -2.46 13.06
N LEU A 125 13.34 -2.97 14.21
CA LEU A 125 12.51 -3.69 15.17
C LEU A 125 11.44 -2.79 15.83
N LEU A 126 11.80 -1.56 16.20
CA LEU A 126 10.84 -0.59 16.73
C LEU A 126 9.75 -0.26 15.71
N TRP A 127 10.13 -0.06 14.45
CA TRP A 127 9.18 0.24 13.38
C TRP A 127 8.30 -0.98 13.05
N TYR A 128 8.87 -2.19 13.00
CA TYR A 128 8.12 -3.43 12.82
C TYR A 128 7.10 -3.64 13.94
N ASN A 129 7.50 -3.46 15.21
CA ASN A 129 6.61 -3.61 16.35
C ASN A 129 5.47 -2.59 16.32
N TRP A 130 5.77 -1.33 16.01
CA TRP A 130 4.73 -0.32 15.81
C TRP A 130 3.71 -0.77 14.75
N LEU A 131 4.17 -1.21 13.58
CA LEU A 131 3.28 -1.67 12.50
C LEU A 131 2.44 -2.87 12.93
N ARG A 132 3.05 -3.83 13.62
CA ARG A 132 2.37 -5.01 14.16
C ARG A 132 1.23 -4.62 15.10
N ASP A 133 1.48 -3.68 15.99
CA ASP A 133 0.49 -3.24 16.97
C ASP A 133 -0.69 -2.54 16.25
N GLN A 134 -0.42 -1.71 15.22
CA GLN A 134 -1.47 -1.09 14.40
C GLN A 134 -2.35 -2.13 13.69
N ILE A 135 -1.75 -3.19 13.12
CA ILE A 135 -2.48 -4.26 12.43
C ILE A 135 -3.24 -5.14 13.42
N ALA A 136 -2.63 -5.47 14.57
CA ALA A 136 -3.29 -6.25 15.63
C ALA A 136 -4.52 -5.55 16.20
N GLU A 137 -4.48 -4.22 16.32
CA GLU A 137 -5.59 -3.38 16.79
C GLU A 137 -6.62 -3.08 15.67
N ASN A 138 -6.41 -3.61 14.46
CA ASN A 138 -7.24 -3.34 13.28
C ASN A 138 -7.47 -1.83 13.06
N ARG A 139 -6.43 -1.03 13.29
CA ARG A 139 -6.50 0.43 13.11
C ARG A 139 -6.77 0.79 11.64
N PRO A 140 -7.63 1.78 11.35
CA PRO A 140 -7.90 2.21 9.98
C PRO A 140 -6.62 2.55 9.21
N PHE A 141 -6.45 1.99 8.02
CA PHE A 141 -5.20 2.10 7.27
C PHE A 141 -4.86 3.54 6.86
N ASN A 142 -5.87 4.35 6.57
CA ASN A 142 -5.70 5.78 6.31
C ASN A 142 -5.05 6.53 7.50
N GLU A 143 -5.40 6.16 8.74
CA GLU A 143 -4.78 6.76 9.93
C GLU A 143 -3.32 6.34 10.10
N ILE A 144 -3.01 5.07 9.82
CA ILE A 144 -1.64 4.53 9.82
C ILE A 144 -0.77 5.31 8.83
N VAL A 145 -1.27 5.51 7.60
CA VAL A 145 -0.56 6.23 6.53
C VAL A 145 -0.40 7.72 6.88
N GLU A 146 -1.44 8.36 7.40
CA GLU A 146 -1.38 9.76 7.79
C GLU A 146 -0.35 9.98 8.91
N GLU A 147 -0.37 9.14 9.95
CA GLU A 147 0.61 9.21 11.03
C GLU A 147 2.04 9.01 10.51
N MET A 148 2.27 7.99 9.70
CA MET A 148 3.60 7.68 9.17
C MET A 148 4.15 8.82 8.30
N LEU A 149 3.37 9.32 7.35
CA LEU A 149 3.82 10.36 6.43
C LEU A 149 3.95 11.74 7.10
N SER A 150 3.19 12.01 8.17
CA SER A 150 3.26 13.26 8.94
C SER A 150 4.30 13.23 10.05
N SER A 151 4.90 12.08 10.33
CA SER A 151 5.75 11.86 11.50
C SER A 151 7.01 12.70 11.50
N ARG A 152 7.42 13.13 12.71
CA ARG A 152 8.65 13.85 13.00
C ARG A 152 9.14 13.50 14.39
N GLY A 153 10.44 13.59 14.62
CA GLY A 153 11.07 13.23 15.88
C GLY A 153 12.21 12.24 15.70
N GLY A 154 12.65 11.67 16.80
CA GLY A 154 13.72 10.68 16.84
C GLY A 154 13.26 9.32 16.28
N THR A 155 14.14 8.66 15.56
CA THR A 155 13.84 7.35 14.94
C THR A 155 13.67 6.21 15.95
N HIS A 156 14.07 6.42 17.18
CA HIS A 156 13.85 5.47 18.28
C HIS A 156 12.58 5.79 19.05
N ASP A 157 12.26 7.07 19.25
CA ASP A 157 11.08 7.49 20.02
C ASP A 157 9.80 7.52 19.17
N VAL A 158 9.93 7.86 17.88
CA VAL A 158 8.83 7.90 16.92
C VAL A 158 9.15 6.93 15.77
N PRO A 159 8.81 5.64 15.92
CA PRO A 159 9.22 4.57 14.99
C PRO A 159 8.85 4.81 13.53
N THR A 160 7.74 5.49 13.26
CA THR A 160 7.28 5.86 11.92
C THR A 160 8.24 6.75 11.15
N THR A 161 9.08 7.53 11.85
CA THR A 161 10.11 8.37 11.21
C THR A 161 11.19 7.56 10.50
N ASN A 162 11.31 6.26 10.80
CA ASN A 162 12.21 5.36 10.09
C ASN A 162 11.85 5.20 8.61
N TYR A 163 10.60 5.47 8.20
CA TYR A 163 10.22 5.56 6.80
C TYR A 163 11.09 6.58 6.04
N TYR A 164 11.35 7.73 6.65
CA TYR A 164 12.22 8.77 6.09
C TYR A 164 13.70 8.49 6.27
N LYS A 165 14.06 7.65 7.23
CA LYS A 165 15.45 7.19 7.39
C LYS A 165 15.79 6.11 6.36
N ALA A 166 14.85 5.23 6.03
CA ALA A 166 15.03 4.15 5.05
C ALA A 166 15.31 4.68 3.64
N GLU A 167 14.66 5.79 3.24
CA GLU A 167 14.92 6.42 1.96
C GLU A 167 15.19 7.92 2.14
N SER A 168 16.42 8.31 1.87
CA SER A 168 16.87 9.68 2.04
C SER A 168 16.85 10.50 0.77
N ASP A 169 16.84 9.89 -0.39
CA ASP A 169 16.72 10.56 -1.68
C ASP A 169 15.28 10.98 -1.94
N VAL A 170 15.07 12.28 -2.18
CA VAL A 170 13.72 12.86 -2.39
C VAL A 170 12.99 12.22 -3.57
N LYS A 171 13.69 11.89 -4.65
CA LYS A 171 13.09 11.32 -5.85
C LYS A 171 12.64 9.89 -5.60
N LYS A 172 13.50 9.06 -5.00
CA LYS A 172 13.17 7.68 -4.63
C LYS A 172 12.06 7.62 -3.60
N LEU A 173 12.06 8.52 -2.62
CA LEU A 173 10.98 8.64 -1.64
C LEU A 173 9.65 8.99 -2.33
N THR A 174 9.67 9.94 -3.28
CA THR A 174 8.49 10.30 -4.09
C THR A 174 7.93 9.13 -4.88
N GLU A 175 8.81 8.38 -5.54
CA GLU A 175 8.47 7.19 -6.31
C GLU A 175 7.92 6.07 -5.42
N ASN A 176 8.51 5.88 -4.24
CA ASN A 176 8.03 4.91 -3.25
C ASN A 176 6.64 5.26 -2.75
N VAL A 177 6.38 6.53 -2.37
CA VAL A 177 5.06 6.98 -1.94
C VAL A 177 4.00 6.76 -3.03
N ALA A 178 4.30 7.13 -4.28
CA ALA A 178 3.39 6.92 -5.39
C ALA A 178 3.12 5.42 -5.65
N GLN A 179 4.14 4.58 -5.58
CA GLN A 179 4.01 3.15 -5.85
C GLN A 179 3.29 2.41 -4.72
N VAL A 180 3.63 2.68 -3.45
CA VAL A 180 3.10 1.95 -2.30
C VAL A 180 1.67 2.37 -1.99
N PHE A 181 1.38 3.68 -1.99
CA PHE A 181 0.08 4.20 -1.54
C PHE A 181 -0.91 4.53 -2.66
N MET A 182 -0.42 4.69 -3.89
CA MET A 182 -1.27 5.01 -5.05
C MET A 182 -1.24 3.92 -6.13
N GLY A 183 -0.40 2.88 -5.99
CA GLY A 183 -0.24 1.84 -7.00
C GLY A 183 0.32 2.34 -8.34
N THR A 184 0.89 3.53 -8.36
CA THR A 184 1.29 4.22 -9.60
C THR A 184 2.79 4.36 -9.71
N ARG A 185 3.37 3.94 -10.85
CA ARG A 185 4.80 4.10 -11.14
C ARG A 185 5.02 5.38 -11.93
N ILE A 186 5.71 6.34 -11.32
CA ILE A 186 5.96 7.66 -11.91
C ILE A 186 7.43 7.88 -12.33
N GLN A 187 8.31 6.90 -12.18
CA GLN A 187 9.76 7.03 -12.43
C GLN A 187 10.09 7.56 -13.82
N CYS A 188 9.36 7.12 -14.86
CA CYS A 188 9.59 7.62 -16.23
C CYS A 188 9.40 9.13 -16.33
N ALA A 189 8.47 9.68 -15.53
CA ALA A 189 8.18 11.12 -15.54
C ALA A 189 9.30 11.96 -14.90
N GLN A 190 10.34 11.36 -14.33
CA GLN A 190 11.54 12.06 -13.89
C GLN A 190 12.35 12.66 -15.03
N CYS A 191 12.38 12.01 -16.20
CA CYS A 191 13.24 12.40 -17.32
C CYS A 191 12.46 12.89 -18.56
N HIS A 192 11.24 12.39 -18.73
CA HIS A 192 10.33 12.75 -19.84
C HIS A 192 8.88 12.49 -19.41
N ASN A 193 7.91 13.03 -20.14
CA ASN A 193 6.51 12.68 -19.87
C ASN A 193 6.31 11.16 -19.98
N HIS A 194 5.52 10.59 -19.08
CA HIS A 194 5.33 9.15 -19.01
C HIS A 194 4.83 8.59 -20.35
N PRO A 195 5.46 7.54 -20.92
CA PRO A 195 5.16 7.10 -22.29
C PRO A 195 3.79 6.41 -22.44
N PHE A 196 3.25 5.85 -21.35
CA PHE A 196 2.02 5.04 -21.35
C PHE A 196 0.96 5.54 -20.37
N ASP A 197 1.25 6.61 -19.62
CA ASP A 197 0.35 7.16 -18.61
C ASP A 197 0.33 8.69 -18.71
N ARG A 198 -0.61 9.33 -18.02
CA ARG A 198 -0.85 10.78 -18.07
C ARG A 198 0.20 11.65 -17.37
N TRP A 199 1.13 11.05 -16.62
CA TRP A 199 2.08 11.76 -15.77
C TRP A 199 3.11 12.55 -16.57
N THR A 200 3.17 13.85 -16.34
CA THR A 200 4.17 14.75 -16.91
C THR A 200 5.36 14.94 -15.96
N MET A 201 6.46 15.49 -16.48
CA MET A 201 7.58 15.92 -15.62
C MET A 201 7.14 16.96 -14.57
N ASP A 202 6.19 17.85 -14.93
CA ASP A 202 5.65 18.83 -13.98
C ASP A 202 4.88 18.16 -12.84
N ASP A 203 4.11 17.10 -13.13
CA ASP A 203 3.47 16.28 -12.10
C ASP A 203 4.47 15.61 -11.17
N TYR A 204 5.53 15.03 -11.75
CA TYR A 204 6.57 14.36 -10.97
C TYR A 204 7.29 15.33 -10.01
N PHE A 205 7.83 16.43 -10.54
CA PHE A 205 8.58 17.39 -9.73
C PHE A 205 7.69 18.17 -8.76
N GLY A 206 6.44 18.47 -9.15
CA GLY A 206 5.43 19.04 -8.27
C GLY A 206 5.13 18.11 -7.08
N PHE A 207 4.94 16.82 -7.32
CA PHE A 207 4.74 15.84 -6.26
C PHE A 207 6.00 15.63 -5.41
N ALA A 208 7.18 15.56 -6.02
CA ALA A 208 8.45 15.46 -5.30
C ALA A 208 8.70 16.66 -4.37
N SER A 209 8.18 17.83 -4.70
CA SER A 209 8.36 19.02 -3.87
C SER A 209 7.78 18.91 -2.46
N PHE A 210 6.79 18.02 -2.23
CA PHE A 210 6.26 17.76 -0.89
C PHE A 210 7.30 17.19 0.07
N PHE A 211 8.28 16.46 -0.43
CA PHE A 211 9.28 15.76 0.39
C PHE A 211 10.61 16.49 0.51
N THR A 212 10.80 17.61 -0.20
CA THR A 212 12.07 18.36 -0.22
C THR A 212 12.44 18.98 1.13
N GLN A 213 11.46 19.19 1.98
CA GLN A 213 11.63 19.80 3.30
C GLN A 213 11.91 18.78 4.40
N VAL A 214 11.92 17.49 4.10
CA VAL A 214 12.31 16.44 5.04
C VAL A 214 13.82 16.55 5.31
N LYS A 215 14.17 16.87 6.54
CA LYS A 215 15.54 17.02 6.99
C LYS A 215 15.87 16.03 8.09
N ARG A 216 17.16 15.79 8.26
CA ARG A 216 17.71 14.83 9.21
C ARG A 216 18.83 15.49 9.99
N LYS A 217 18.89 15.25 11.28
CA LYS A 217 20.05 15.59 12.12
C LYS A 217 20.32 14.43 13.06
N GLN A 218 21.55 14.35 13.56
CA GLN A 218 21.98 13.38 14.54
C GLN A 218 21.18 13.57 15.85
N GLY A 219 20.72 12.46 16.44
CA GLY A 219 20.18 12.41 17.80
C GLY A 219 21.27 12.37 18.86
N GLU A 220 20.86 12.19 20.12
CA GLU A 220 21.81 11.95 21.23
C GLU A 220 22.46 10.57 21.12
N ASP A 221 21.70 9.55 20.75
CA ASP A 221 22.23 8.24 20.37
C ASP A 221 22.88 8.37 18.98
N PRO A 222 24.15 7.96 18.83
CA PRO A 222 24.87 7.99 17.55
C PRO A 222 24.15 7.24 16.42
N MET A 223 23.28 6.29 16.72
CA MET A 223 22.52 5.51 15.74
C MET A 223 21.11 6.06 15.48
N GLU A 224 20.71 7.09 16.21
CA GLU A 224 19.45 7.78 16.04
C GLU A 224 19.56 8.97 15.10
N GLN A 225 18.52 9.16 14.29
CA GLN A 225 18.32 10.40 13.54
C GLN A 225 17.01 11.07 13.98
N ILE A 226 17.03 12.39 14.01
CA ILE A 226 15.85 13.20 14.25
C ILE A 226 15.34 13.71 12.90
N ILE A 227 14.14 13.33 12.53
CA ILE A 227 13.46 13.76 11.32
C ILE A 227 12.65 15.02 11.64
N TYR A 228 12.85 16.08 10.84
CA TYR A 228 12.17 17.36 11.03
C TYR A 228 11.89 18.07 9.71
N ASP A 229 11.03 19.08 9.75
CA ASP A 229 10.70 19.90 8.59
C ASP A 229 11.64 21.13 8.54
N GLY A 230 12.40 21.26 7.48
CA GLY A 230 13.28 22.38 7.20
C GLY A 230 12.92 23.11 5.92
N SER A 231 13.89 23.75 5.29
CA SER A 231 13.75 24.36 3.97
C SER A 231 14.26 23.42 2.89
N GLY A 232 13.67 23.51 1.68
CA GLY A 232 14.13 22.75 0.53
C GLY A 232 13.25 22.95 -0.69
N SER A 233 13.86 22.83 -1.86
CA SER A 233 13.20 22.88 -3.14
C SER A 233 13.80 21.84 -4.09
N ILE A 234 13.12 21.56 -5.19
CA ILE A 234 13.58 20.72 -6.29
C ILE A 234 13.29 21.45 -7.59
N LYS A 235 14.27 21.51 -8.49
CA LYS A 235 14.10 22.17 -9.77
C LYS A 235 13.51 21.23 -10.80
N ASN A 236 12.51 21.72 -11.53
CA ASN A 236 12.05 21.08 -12.74
C ASN A 236 13.12 21.29 -13.84
N PRO A 237 13.73 20.24 -14.40
CA PRO A 237 14.84 20.36 -15.32
C PRO A 237 14.47 21.01 -16.66
N VAL A 238 13.20 20.99 -17.04
CA VAL A 238 12.71 21.61 -18.28
C VAL A 238 12.60 23.12 -18.12
N THR A 239 12.07 23.58 -17.00
CA THR A 239 11.81 25.02 -16.78
C THR A 239 12.98 25.72 -16.05
N GLY A 240 13.86 24.94 -15.40
CA GLY A 240 14.93 25.46 -14.55
C GLY A 240 14.43 26.13 -13.26
N LYS A 241 13.11 26.20 -13.03
CA LYS A 241 12.47 26.81 -11.87
C LYS A 241 12.24 25.78 -10.76
N ASP A 242 12.16 26.27 -9.53
CA ASP A 242 11.76 25.44 -8.40
C ASP A 242 10.30 24.96 -8.59
N ALA A 243 10.07 23.67 -8.39
CA ALA A 243 8.75 23.09 -8.50
C ALA A 243 7.90 23.46 -7.28
N GLU A 244 6.69 23.91 -7.53
CA GLU A 244 5.69 24.18 -6.51
C GLU A 244 4.95 22.88 -6.14
N PRO A 245 4.48 22.74 -4.89
CA PRO A 245 3.72 21.58 -4.47
C PRO A 245 2.48 21.37 -5.35
N LYS A 246 2.40 20.17 -5.93
CA LYS A 246 1.30 19.75 -6.81
C LYS A 246 0.97 18.30 -6.51
N PHE A 247 -0.27 18.03 -6.20
CA PHE A 247 -0.73 16.64 -6.04
C PHE A 247 -0.65 15.91 -7.37
N LEU A 248 -0.36 14.63 -7.32
CA LEU A 248 -0.24 13.81 -8.52
C LEU A 248 -1.61 13.74 -9.23
N GLY A 249 -1.68 14.26 -10.45
CA GLY A 249 -2.94 14.41 -11.20
C GLY A 249 -3.88 15.52 -10.73
N GLY A 250 -3.46 16.31 -9.73
CA GLY A 250 -4.20 17.45 -9.20
C GLY A 250 -3.63 18.80 -9.62
N GLU A 251 -4.08 19.85 -8.95
CA GLU A 251 -3.60 21.21 -9.12
C GLU A 251 -2.45 21.55 -8.17
N LYS A 252 -1.74 22.63 -8.44
CA LYS A 252 -0.77 23.21 -7.51
C LYS A 252 -1.49 23.73 -6.28
N ILE A 253 -0.89 23.55 -5.13
CA ILE A 253 -1.46 24.01 -3.87
C ILE A 253 -0.50 24.94 -3.14
N ASP A 254 -1.09 25.93 -2.45
CA ASP A 254 -0.38 26.74 -1.47
C ASP A 254 -0.53 26.09 -0.10
N VAL A 255 0.57 25.55 0.40
CA VAL A 255 0.60 24.86 1.69
C VAL A 255 0.72 25.89 2.81
N LYS A 256 -0.43 26.48 3.24
CA LYS A 256 -0.51 27.38 4.38
C LYS A 256 -0.94 26.60 5.62
N ASN A 257 -0.39 26.97 6.77
CA ASN A 257 -0.75 26.46 8.09
C ASN A 257 -0.53 24.95 8.33
N GLN A 258 0.22 24.27 7.48
CA GLN A 258 0.62 22.86 7.66
C GLN A 258 1.95 22.59 6.97
N THR A 259 2.61 21.49 7.33
CA THR A 259 3.81 21.07 6.60
C THR A 259 3.44 20.44 5.26
N ARG A 260 4.38 20.43 4.31
CA ARG A 260 4.18 19.76 3.01
C ARG A 260 3.83 18.28 3.17
N ARG A 261 4.46 17.58 4.11
CA ARG A 261 4.17 16.17 4.42
C ARG A 261 2.76 15.95 4.94
N GLN A 262 2.29 16.83 5.85
CA GLN A 262 0.91 16.77 6.34
C GLN A 262 -0.10 17.03 5.21
N ALA A 263 0.21 17.92 4.28
CA ALA A 263 -0.67 18.18 3.14
C ALA A 263 -0.82 16.94 2.25
N VAL A 264 0.29 16.29 1.89
CA VAL A 264 0.23 15.09 1.05
C VAL A 264 -0.39 13.90 1.81
N ALA A 265 -0.11 13.73 3.10
CA ALA A 265 -0.71 12.69 3.92
C ALA A 265 -2.24 12.81 3.94
N LYS A 266 -2.76 13.99 4.27
CA LYS A 266 -4.19 14.26 4.27
C LYS A 266 -4.85 14.07 2.90
N TRP A 267 -4.16 14.50 1.84
CA TRP A 267 -4.67 14.30 0.48
C TRP A 267 -4.75 12.81 0.12
N LEU A 268 -3.69 12.04 0.40
CA LEU A 268 -3.66 10.59 0.14
C LEU A 268 -4.76 9.82 0.89
N THR A 269 -5.08 10.26 2.11
CA THR A 269 -6.04 9.58 3.00
C THR A 269 -7.45 10.15 2.94
N ALA A 270 -7.67 11.17 2.10
CA ALA A 270 -8.99 11.79 1.95
C ALA A 270 -9.99 10.81 1.28
N PRO A 271 -11.27 10.79 1.72
CA PRO A 271 -12.29 9.91 1.15
C PRO A 271 -12.52 10.08 -0.37
N GLY A 272 -12.15 11.23 -0.93
CA GLY A 272 -12.26 11.52 -2.37
C GLY A 272 -10.98 11.31 -3.17
N ASN A 273 -9.95 10.72 -2.57
CA ASN A 273 -8.73 10.38 -3.30
C ASN A 273 -9.02 9.22 -4.26
N PRO A 274 -8.69 9.35 -5.58
CA PRO A 274 -8.96 8.33 -6.57
C PRO A 274 -8.10 7.07 -6.39
#